data_b0de036d12eb9a223f5f5f698eeb405c
#
_entry.id   b0de036d12eb9a223f5f5f698eeb405c
#
_cell.length_a   1.000
_cell.length_b   1.000
_cell.length_c   1.000
_cell.angle_alpha   90.00
_cell.angle_beta   90.00
_cell.angle_gamma   90.00
#
_symmetry.space_group_name_H-M   'P 1'
#
loop_
_entity.id
_entity.type
_entity.pdbx_description
1 polymer ?
#
loop_
_entity_poly.entity_id
_entity_poly.type
_entity_poly.pdbx_seq_one_letter_code
_entity_poly.pdbx_strand_id
1 'polypeptide(L)'
;MGLILAGASEYILRTKIAPQDEFIAHVNLFNSDPVSDAAFGDSHVARGFVPPQGMLNHAYPSESIPRMAWKVDAYFSDHAPDRVIIQADPHMFAPYRLSKTVGDYPAQFENPTHSKFGLYLSIPRYRANLVNYWASFARNGGQLKSEITFTSGGAHLSPGDISKEPPRYRENAALTRARIHDLGPASTQKAYREIYSKMLTDLNRKGANICMVTFPVSPNFRTAIRTINDAERKGIFAFFEQEAQRIEARYVNWEAITDDLSNFRDTDHLNGDAAKHFSPQLVTECFG
;
A
#
# COMPACT_ATOMS: atom_id res chain seq x y z
N MET A 1 19.25 17.08 34.06
CA MET A 1 19.76 16.99 32.67
C MET A 1 18.95 15.99 31.81
N GLY A 2 18.62 14.78 32.28
CA GLY A 2 17.86 13.80 31.51
C GLY A 2 16.45 14.24 31.06
N LEU A 3 15.69 14.93 31.91
CA LEU A 3 14.35 15.43 31.56
C LEU A 3 14.38 16.55 30.50
N ILE A 4 15.41 17.38 30.49
CA ILE A 4 15.57 18.44 29.48
C ILE A 4 15.88 17.81 28.11
N LEU A 5 16.76 16.81 28.08
CA LEU A 5 17.07 16.07 26.85
C LEU A 5 15.86 15.28 26.33
N ALA A 6 15.07 14.66 27.21
CA ALA A 6 13.84 13.97 26.83
C ALA A 6 12.80 14.96 26.26
N GLY A 7 12.61 16.11 26.90
CA GLY A 7 11.70 17.15 26.41
C GLY A 7 12.13 17.74 25.06
N ALA A 8 13.43 18.03 24.89
CA ALA A 8 13.96 18.48 23.61
C ALA A 8 13.81 17.42 22.51
N SER A 9 14.07 16.15 22.83
CA SER A 9 13.87 15.03 21.89
C SER A 9 12.40 14.89 21.48
N GLU A 10 11.48 14.95 22.45
CA GLU A 10 10.04 14.87 22.17
C GLU A 10 9.58 16.05 21.30
N TYR A 11 10.05 17.27 21.59
CA TYR A 11 9.75 18.45 20.78
C TYR A 11 10.21 18.29 19.33
N ILE A 12 11.45 17.85 19.11
CA ILE A 12 11.98 17.66 17.75
C ILE A 12 11.29 16.51 17.03
N LEU A 13 11.02 15.39 17.70
CA LEU A 13 10.25 14.30 17.12
C LEU A 13 8.87 14.76 16.65
N ARG A 14 8.15 15.53 17.43
CA ARG A 14 6.82 16.02 17.07
C ARG A 14 6.82 17.06 15.97
N THR A 15 7.77 18.02 16.02
CA THR A 15 7.71 19.19 15.14
C THR A 15 8.52 19.06 13.87
N LYS A 16 9.51 18.16 13.83
CA LYS A 16 10.42 18.02 12.70
C LYS A 16 10.42 16.62 12.08
N ILE A 17 10.27 15.55 12.88
CA ILE A 17 10.39 14.18 12.40
C ILE A 17 9.01 13.60 12.06
N ALA A 18 8.06 13.67 12.99
CA ALA A 18 6.72 13.13 12.78
C ALA A 18 6.00 13.69 11.55
N PRO A 19 6.06 14.99 11.21
CA PRO A 19 5.44 15.50 9.99
C PRO A 19 6.01 14.93 8.68
N GLN A 20 7.23 14.35 8.73
CA GLN A 20 7.88 13.72 7.58
C GLN A 20 7.74 12.18 7.59
N ASP A 21 7.10 11.63 8.61
CA ASP A 21 6.83 10.20 8.71
C ASP A 21 5.74 9.79 7.71
N GLU A 22 6.03 8.77 6.90
CA GLU A 22 5.16 8.29 5.83
C GLU A 22 3.77 7.88 6.36
N PHE A 23 3.71 7.26 7.54
CA PHE A 23 2.44 6.86 8.14
C PHE A 23 1.63 8.07 8.62
N ILE A 24 2.28 9.07 9.21
CA ILE A 24 1.60 10.28 9.68
C ILE A 24 1.06 11.09 8.50
N ALA A 25 1.84 11.22 7.42
CA ALA A 25 1.37 11.85 6.20
C ALA A 25 0.14 11.12 5.62
N HIS A 26 0.17 9.77 5.62
CA HIS A 26 -0.94 8.95 5.18
C HIS A 26 -2.20 9.13 6.08
N VAL A 27 -2.03 9.12 7.40
CA VAL A 27 -3.16 9.34 8.34
C VAL A 27 -3.73 10.75 8.22
N ASN A 28 -2.89 11.77 8.04
CA ASN A 28 -3.35 13.14 7.83
C ASN A 28 -4.17 13.26 6.54
N LEU A 29 -3.75 12.57 5.47
CA LEU A 29 -4.51 12.50 4.23
C LEU A 29 -5.85 11.79 4.43
N PHE A 30 -5.86 10.67 5.15
CA PHE A 30 -7.08 9.90 5.43
C PHE A 30 -8.11 10.73 6.23
N ASN A 31 -7.64 11.57 7.14
CA ASN A 31 -8.46 12.45 7.98
C ASN A 31 -8.69 13.84 7.37
N SER A 32 -8.25 14.09 6.12
CA SER A 32 -8.55 15.33 5.41
C SER A 32 -10.00 15.37 4.91
N ASP A 33 -10.36 16.46 4.25
CA ASP A 33 -11.69 16.56 3.65
C ASP A 33 -11.96 15.37 2.71
N PRO A 34 -13.04 14.61 2.94
CA PRO A 34 -13.32 13.41 2.20
C PRO A 34 -13.67 13.71 0.74
N VAL A 35 -13.26 12.81 -0.16
CA VAL A 35 -13.66 12.82 -1.57
C VAL A 35 -14.35 11.51 -1.92
N SER A 36 -15.23 11.52 -2.90
CA SER A 36 -15.98 10.32 -3.31
C SER A 36 -15.13 9.31 -4.09
N ASP A 37 -13.99 9.77 -4.64
CA ASP A 37 -13.09 8.97 -5.47
C ASP A 37 -11.85 8.55 -4.68
N ALA A 38 -11.61 7.26 -4.55
CA ALA A 38 -10.47 6.79 -3.76
C ALA A 38 -9.87 5.47 -4.27
N ALA A 39 -8.60 5.24 -3.93
CA ALA A 39 -7.90 3.99 -4.17
C ALA A 39 -7.40 3.37 -2.85
N PHE A 40 -7.55 2.06 -2.69
CA PHE A 40 -7.17 1.31 -1.49
C PHE A 40 -6.34 0.09 -1.84
N GLY A 41 -5.37 -0.20 -1.01
CA GLY A 41 -4.47 -1.33 -1.18
C GLY A 41 -3.21 -1.21 -0.34
N ASP A 42 -2.20 -1.97 -0.71
CA ASP A 42 -0.90 -1.94 -0.06
C ASP A 42 0.15 -1.14 -0.87
N SER A 43 1.42 -1.56 -0.79
CA SER A 43 2.53 -0.87 -1.47
C SER A 43 2.42 -0.86 -2.99
N HIS A 44 1.71 -1.81 -3.60
CA HIS A 44 1.53 -1.83 -5.06
C HIS A 44 0.65 -0.66 -5.52
N VAL A 45 -0.46 -0.41 -4.83
CA VAL A 45 -1.32 0.77 -5.10
C VAL A 45 -0.63 2.05 -4.64
N ALA A 46 -0.06 2.05 -3.41
CA ALA A 46 0.59 3.23 -2.86
C ALA A 46 1.68 3.77 -3.79
N ARG A 47 2.46 2.91 -4.42
CA ARG A 47 3.60 3.26 -5.29
C ARG A 47 3.28 3.22 -6.77
N GLY A 48 2.30 2.41 -7.18
CA GLY A 48 1.96 2.18 -8.58
C GLY A 48 0.83 3.04 -9.12
N PHE A 49 0.15 3.82 -8.28
CA PHE A 49 -0.97 4.65 -8.69
C PHE A 49 -0.85 6.09 -8.22
N VAL A 50 -0.77 7.01 -9.18
CA VAL A 50 -0.84 8.46 -8.97
C VAL A 50 -2.25 8.91 -9.28
N PRO A 51 -3.06 9.26 -8.28
CA PRO A 51 -4.45 9.60 -8.51
C PRO A 51 -4.57 10.94 -9.28
N PRO A 52 -5.58 11.06 -10.16
CA PRO A 52 -5.91 12.34 -10.78
C PRO A 52 -6.46 13.33 -9.74
N GLN A 53 -6.59 14.58 -10.13
CA GLN A 53 -7.21 15.59 -9.28
C GLN A 53 -8.62 15.16 -8.89
N GLY A 54 -8.97 15.29 -7.61
CA GLY A 54 -10.27 14.89 -7.05
C GLY A 54 -10.37 13.43 -6.62
N MET A 55 -9.29 12.64 -6.77
CA MET A 55 -9.20 11.28 -6.24
C MET A 55 -8.05 11.19 -5.22
N LEU A 56 -8.21 10.38 -4.18
CA LEU A 56 -7.15 10.14 -3.18
C LEU A 56 -6.70 8.68 -3.18
N ASN A 57 -5.39 8.49 -2.97
CA ASN A 57 -4.79 7.17 -2.80
C ASN A 57 -4.57 6.90 -1.30
N HIS A 58 -5.46 6.11 -0.71
CA HIS A 58 -5.41 5.67 0.68
C HIS A 58 -4.71 4.33 0.87
N ALA A 59 -3.95 3.87 -0.11
CA ALA A 59 -3.14 2.68 0.06
C ALA A 59 -1.93 2.93 0.95
N TYR A 60 -1.54 1.93 1.73
CA TYR A 60 -0.38 2.02 2.61
C TYR A 60 0.47 0.74 2.57
N PRO A 61 1.82 0.85 2.52
CA PRO A 61 2.68 -0.32 2.41
C PRO A 61 2.42 -1.37 3.49
N SER A 62 2.43 -2.62 3.06
CA SER A 62 2.21 -3.78 3.95
C SER A 62 0.80 -3.88 4.56
N GLU A 63 -0.20 -3.24 4.00
CA GLU A 63 -1.59 -3.38 4.42
C GLU A 63 -2.12 -4.78 4.15
N SER A 64 -2.95 -5.28 5.04
CA SER A 64 -3.64 -6.57 4.91
C SER A 64 -5.10 -6.38 4.50
N ILE A 65 -5.74 -7.42 3.98
CA ILE A 65 -7.15 -7.37 3.59
C ILE A 65 -8.06 -6.89 4.75
N PRO A 66 -7.94 -7.38 6.00
CA PRO A 66 -8.77 -6.88 7.09
C PRO A 66 -8.57 -5.39 7.38
N ARG A 67 -7.33 -4.88 7.29
CA ARG A 67 -7.03 -3.46 7.50
C ARG A 67 -7.55 -2.60 6.37
N MET A 68 -7.40 -3.05 5.13
CA MET A 68 -7.96 -2.39 3.96
C MET A 68 -9.49 -2.33 4.05
N ALA A 69 -10.16 -3.43 4.41
CA ALA A 69 -11.61 -3.48 4.56
C ALA A 69 -12.11 -2.53 5.66
N TRP A 70 -11.43 -2.49 6.82
CA TRP A 70 -11.72 -1.51 7.86
C TRP A 70 -11.57 -0.07 7.35
N LYS A 71 -10.48 0.21 6.64
CA LYS A 71 -10.18 1.55 6.12
C LYS A 71 -11.24 2.02 5.11
N VAL A 72 -11.63 1.14 4.19
CA VAL A 72 -12.72 1.40 3.23
C VAL A 72 -14.03 1.72 3.95
N ASP A 73 -14.41 0.92 4.95
CA ASP A 73 -15.63 1.13 5.70
C ASP A 73 -15.60 2.44 6.51
N ALA A 74 -14.49 2.69 7.22
CA ALA A 74 -14.29 3.91 7.99
C ALA A 74 -14.27 5.17 7.11
N TYR A 75 -13.60 5.12 5.94
CA TYR A 75 -13.51 6.27 5.05
C TYR A 75 -14.87 6.65 4.48
N PHE A 76 -15.67 5.67 4.05
CA PHE A 76 -17.00 5.90 3.49
C PHE A 76 -18.13 5.74 4.52
N SER A 77 -17.86 5.97 5.82
CA SER A 77 -18.90 5.90 6.86
C SER A 77 -19.94 7.01 6.71
N ASP A 78 -19.49 8.22 6.37
CA ASP A 78 -20.29 9.44 6.42
C ASP A 78 -20.51 10.09 5.04
N HIS A 79 -19.99 9.50 3.96
CA HIS A 79 -20.20 9.99 2.59
C HIS A 79 -20.27 8.84 1.59
N ALA A 80 -20.89 9.08 0.45
CA ALA A 80 -21.04 8.08 -0.62
C ALA A 80 -19.75 7.97 -1.46
N PRO A 81 -19.30 6.75 -1.78
CA PRO A 81 -18.27 6.52 -2.79
C PRO A 81 -18.82 6.77 -4.20
N ASP A 82 -17.96 7.23 -5.11
CA ASP A 82 -18.24 7.27 -6.54
C ASP A 82 -17.29 6.29 -7.27
N ARG A 83 -16.07 6.66 -7.59
CA ARG A 83 -15.09 5.80 -8.26
C ARG A 83 -14.10 5.23 -7.25
N VAL A 84 -14.06 3.90 -7.15
CA VAL A 84 -13.20 3.23 -6.16
C VAL A 84 -12.29 2.21 -6.81
N ILE A 85 -10.97 2.40 -6.69
CA ILE A 85 -9.96 1.40 -7.08
C ILE A 85 -9.65 0.54 -5.86
N ILE A 86 -9.78 -0.79 -6.02
CA ILE A 86 -9.45 -1.79 -4.99
C ILE A 86 -8.34 -2.69 -5.53
N GLN A 87 -7.27 -2.84 -4.76
CA GLN A 87 -6.21 -3.77 -5.10
C GLN A 87 -6.70 -5.21 -5.20
N ALA A 88 -6.31 -5.90 -6.27
CA ALA A 88 -6.61 -7.30 -6.56
C ALA A 88 -5.33 -8.08 -6.89
N ASP A 89 -4.31 -7.97 -6.04
CA ASP A 89 -3.05 -8.69 -6.19
C ASP A 89 -3.05 -10.02 -5.41
N PRO A 90 -2.61 -11.14 -6.01
CA PRO A 90 -2.60 -12.43 -5.33
C PRO A 90 -1.84 -12.44 -4.00
N HIS A 91 -0.72 -11.72 -3.86
CA HIS A 91 0.10 -11.72 -2.65
C HIS A 91 -0.62 -11.17 -1.41
N MET A 92 -1.75 -10.48 -1.56
CA MET A 92 -2.57 -10.06 -0.43
C MET A 92 -3.15 -11.25 0.36
N PHE A 93 -3.19 -12.43 -0.27
CA PHE A 93 -3.62 -13.69 0.34
C PHE A 93 -2.45 -14.55 0.84
N ALA A 94 -1.22 -14.06 0.78
CA ALA A 94 -0.07 -14.78 1.29
C ALA A 94 -0.05 -14.85 2.84
N PRO A 95 0.44 -15.95 3.46
CA PRO A 95 0.39 -16.17 4.90
C PRO A 95 0.98 -15.02 5.74
N TYR A 96 2.05 -14.36 5.27
CA TYR A 96 2.64 -13.23 6.00
C TYR A 96 1.70 -12.02 6.12
N ARG A 97 0.70 -11.92 5.25
CA ARG A 97 -0.36 -10.90 5.33
C ARG A 97 -1.49 -11.35 6.25
N LEU A 98 -1.76 -12.65 6.30
CA LEU A 98 -2.86 -13.23 7.06
C LEU A 98 -2.68 -13.05 8.59
N SER A 99 -1.48 -12.87 9.07
CA SER A 99 -1.19 -12.58 10.49
C SER A 99 -1.54 -11.15 10.92
N LYS A 100 -1.80 -10.24 9.97
CA LYS A 100 -2.07 -8.82 10.26
C LYS A 100 -3.57 -8.59 10.37
N THR A 101 -4.09 -8.64 11.58
CA THR A 101 -5.48 -8.31 11.91
C THR A 101 -5.70 -6.80 11.98
N VAL A 102 -6.95 -6.37 12.15
CA VAL A 102 -7.30 -4.97 12.40
C VAL A 102 -6.68 -4.50 13.72
N GLY A 103 -6.88 -5.23 14.82
CA GLY A 103 -6.28 -4.96 16.12
C GLY A 103 -6.36 -3.49 16.55
N ASP A 104 -5.21 -2.89 16.86
CA ASP A 104 -5.04 -1.50 17.26
C ASP A 104 -4.96 -0.50 16.08
N TYR A 105 -5.20 -0.96 14.85
CA TYR A 105 -5.08 -0.15 13.64
C TYR A 105 -5.98 1.11 13.64
N PRO A 106 -7.27 1.04 14.06
CA PRO A 106 -8.13 2.22 14.18
C PRO A 106 -7.55 3.29 15.09
N ALA A 107 -7.07 2.88 16.28
CA ALA A 107 -6.47 3.81 17.25
C ALA A 107 -5.22 4.52 16.72
N GLN A 108 -4.50 3.92 15.76
CA GLN A 108 -3.35 4.54 15.10
C GLN A 108 -3.79 5.67 14.15
N PHE A 109 -5.00 5.61 13.58
CA PHE A 109 -5.57 6.67 12.76
C PHE A 109 -6.10 7.83 13.59
N GLU A 110 -6.65 7.56 14.76
CA GLU A 110 -7.07 8.61 15.70
C GLU A 110 -5.87 9.37 16.29
N ASN A 111 -4.80 8.63 16.60
CA ASN A 111 -3.62 9.16 17.29
C ASN A 111 -2.30 8.66 16.70
N PRO A 112 -1.91 9.10 15.49
CA PRO A 112 -0.78 8.53 14.77
C PRO A 112 0.57 8.76 15.44
N THR A 113 0.67 9.75 16.33
CA THR A 113 1.90 10.04 17.08
C THR A 113 2.01 9.26 18.38
N HIS A 114 0.93 8.62 18.84
CA HIS A 114 0.91 7.88 20.10
C HIS A 114 1.56 6.50 19.97
N SER A 115 2.17 6.05 21.08
CA SER A 115 2.65 4.69 21.18
C SER A 115 1.49 3.70 21.38
N LYS A 116 1.74 2.40 21.13
CA LYS A 116 0.81 1.30 21.43
C LYS A 116 0.32 1.27 22.90
N PHE A 117 0.97 1.96 23.80
CA PHE A 117 0.65 2.01 25.22
C PHE A 117 -0.20 3.25 25.59
N GLY A 118 -0.78 3.96 24.61
CA GLY A 118 -1.58 5.16 24.89
C GLY A 118 -0.79 6.33 25.48
N LEU A 119 0.55 6.26 25.44
CA LEU A 119 1.38 7.34 25.94
C LEU A 119 1.40 8.49 24.93
N TYR A 120 1.07 9.69 25.37
CA TYR A 120 1.12 10.93 24.60
C TYR A 120 2.55 11.38 24.24
N LEU A 121 3.48 10.42 24.12
CA LEU A 121 4.89 10.66 23.82
C LEU A 121 5.28 10.03 22.49
N SER A 122 5.99 10.77 21.64
CA SER A 122 6.48 10.29 20.34
C SER A 122 7.73 9.40 20.49
N ILE A 123 8.54 9.61 21.54
CA ILE A 123 9.76 8.81 21.80
C ILE A 123 9.50 7.31 21.77
N PRO A 124 8.47 6.75 22.44
CA PRO A 124 8.22 5.30 22.40
C PRO A 124 7.89 4.76 21.01
N ARG A 125 7.27 5.57 20.14
CA ARG A 125 6.99 5.19 18.75
C ARG A 125 8.29 5.06 17.94
N TYR A 126 9.17 6.04 18.08
CA TYR A 126 10.40 6.13 17.29
C TYR A 126 11.62 5.45 17.95
N ARG A 127 11.45 4.81 19.13
CA ARG A 127 12.55 4.28 19.95
C ARG A 127 13.51 3.35 19.20
N ALA A 128 12.98 2.48 18.32
CA ALA A 128 13.78 1.49 17.60
C ALA A 128 14.75 2.14 16.59
N ASN A 129 14.38 3.29 16.06
CA ASN A 129 15.14 4.02 15.04
C ASN A 129 15.61 5.41 15.52
N LEU A 130 15.45 5.72 16.81
CA LEU A 130 15.69 7.06 17.34
C LEU A 130 17.10 7.58 17.02
N VAL A 131 18.13 6.73 17.18
CA VAL A 131 19.53 7.07 16.84
C VAL A 131 19.68 7.33 15.33
N ASN A 132 19.05 6.51 14.50
CA ASN A 132 19.10 6.67 13.05
C ASN A 132 18.36 7.93 12.59
N TYR A 133 17.22 8.24 13.20
CA TYR A 133 16.49 9.48 12.94
C TYR A 133 17.33 10.70 13.34
N TRP A 134 17.93 10.70 14.52
CA TRP A 134 18.81 11.79 14.97
C TRP A 134 20.03 11.96 14.07
N ALA A 135 20.68 10.85 13.71
CA ALA A 135 21.86 10.88 12.85
C ALA A 135 21.51 11.32 11.41
N SER A 136 20.37 10.92 10.89
CA SER A 136 19.87 11.35 9.59
C SER A 136 19.47 12.83 9.61
N PHE A 137 18.73 13.24 10.63
CA PHE A 137 18.33 14.62 10.82
C PHE A 137 19.53 15.56 10.93
N ALA A 138 20.52 15.23 11.76
CA ALA A 138 21.73 16.05 11.93
C ALA A 138 22.55 16.13 10.63
N ARG A 139 22.74 14.99 9.91
CA ARG A 139 23.50 14.96 8.65
C ARG A 139 22.83 15.73 7.51
N ASN A 140 21.51 15.85 7.53
CA ASN A 140 20.72 16.50 6.49
C ASN A 140 20.24 17.90 6.85
N GLY A 141 20.92 18.59 7.78
CA GLY A 141 20.61 19.97 8.14
C GLY A 141 19.20 20.15 8.74
N GLY A 142 18.73 19.17 9.52
CA GLY A 142 17.42 19.22 10.17
C GLY A 142 16.26 18.70 9.32
N GLN A 143 16.55 17.95 8.28
CA GLN A 143 15.55 17.28 7.44
C GLN A 143 15.76 15.77 7.44
N LEU A 144 14.67 14.99 7.49
CA LEU A 144 14.72 13.59 7.13
C LEU A 144 14.68 13.51 5.60
N LYS A 145 15.72 12.96 4.99
CA LYS A 145 15.64 12.60 3.59
C LYS A 145 14.90 11.28 3.48
N SER A 146 13.66 11.36 3.04
CA SER A 146 12.95 10.19 2.52
C SER A 146 13.33 10.00 1.06
N GLU A 147 13.62 8.77 0.65
CA GLU A 147 13.70 8.42 -0.78
C GLU A 147 12.32 8.43 -1.44
N ILE A 148 11.25 8.43 -0.63
CA ILE A 148 9.86 8.40 -1.08
C ILE A 148 9.31 9.82 -1.05
N THR A 149 8.76 10.27 -2.17
CA THR A 149 8.04 11.54 -2.27
C THR A 149 6.55 11.27 -2.15
N PHE A 150 5.92 11.87 -1.16
CA PHE A 150 4.47 11.90 -1.00
C PHE A 150 3.87 12.96 -1.93
N THR A 151 2.87 12.57 -2.74
CA THR A 151 2.08 13.54 -3.50
C THR A 151 0.89 14.03 -2.66
N SER A 152 0.32 15.17 -3.00
CA SER A 152 -0.91 15.68 -2.37
C SER A 152 -2.10 14.72 -2.50
N GLY A 153 -2.11 13.87 -3.53
CA GLY A 153 -3.12 12.82 -3.73
C GLY A 153 -2.80 11.51 -3.02
N GLY A 154 -1.71 11.39 -2.25
CA GLY A 154 -1.38 10.21 -1.45
C GLY A 154 -0.52 9.15 -2.15
N ALA A 155 -0.02 9.38 -3.37
CA ALA A 155 0.91 8.45 -3.99
C ALA A 155 2.30 8.53 -3.35
N HIS A 156 2.95 7.37 -3.18
CA HIS A 156 4.28 7.21 -2.60
C HIS A 156 5.33 7.02 -3.70
N LEU A 157 5.73 8.09 -4.35
CA LEU A 157 6.67 8.01 -5.46
C LEU A 157 8.07 7.63 -4.98
N SER A 158 8.54 6.49 -5.45
CA SER A 158 9.86 5.94 -5.09
C SER A 158 10.79 6.00 -6.29
N PRO A 159 12.01 6.54 -6.14
CA PRO A 159 13.04 6.40 -7.17
C PRO A 159 13.53 4.95 -7.23
N GLY A 160 14.25 4.63 -8.26
CA GLY A 160 14.88 3.33 -8.46
C GLY A 160 14.66 2.82 -9.88
N ASP A 161 15.57 1.95 -10.29
CA ASP A 161 15.58 1.38 -11.63
C ASP A 161 16.31 0.03 -11.55
N ILE A 162 15.56 -1.04 -11.45
CA ILE A 162 16.11 -2.39 -11.29
C ILE A 162 16.84 -2.87 -12.55
N SER A 163 16.65 -2.23 -13.69
CA SER A 163 17.38 -2.56 -14.91
C SER A 163 18.89 -2.33 -14.79
N LYS A 164 19.29 -1.43 -13.88
CA LYS A 164 20.70 -1.11 -13.59
C LYS A 164 21.39 -2.16 -12.72
N GLU A 165 20.62 -3.02 -12.07
CA GLU A 165 21.17 -4.09 -11.25
C GLU A 165 21.64 -5.27 -12.10
N PRO A 166 22.69 -6.01 -11.68
CA PRO A 166 23.15 -7.20 -12.39
C PRO A 166 22.04 -8.27 -12.54
N PRO A 167 21.99 -9.03 -13.65
CA PRO A 167 20.95 -10.05 -13.87
C PRO A 167 20.81 -11.04 -12.69
N ARG A 168 21.92 -11.55 -12.18
CA ARG A 168 21.93 -12.47 -11.02
C ARG A 168 21.33 -11.85 -9.75
N TYR A 169 21.55 -10.55 -9.55
CA TYR A 169 20.93 -9.84 -8.42
C TYR A 169 19.40 -9.79 -8.59
N ARG A 170 18.94 -9.42 -9.78
CA ARG A 170 17.50 -9.33 -10.10
C ARG A 170 16.79 -10.68 -9.91
N GLU A 171 17.40 -11.76 -10.41
CA GLU A 171 16.87 -13.13 -10.26
C GLU A 171 16.78 -13.55 -8.79
N ASN A 172 17.85 -13.35 -8.01
CA ASN A 172 17.85 -13.67 -6.60
C ASN A 172 16.87 -12.83 -5.78
N ALA A 173 16.77 -11.54 -6.08
CA ALA A 173 15.80 -10.64 -5.45
C ALA A 173 14.37 -11.07 -5.76
N ALA A 174 14.08 -11.40 -7.03
CA ALA A 174 12.78 -11.89 -7.47
C ALA A 174 12.41 -13.22 -6.79
N LEU A 175 13.34 -14.17 -6.70
CA LEU A 175 13.10 -15.45 -6.03
C LEU A 175 12.84 -15.26 -4.53
N THR A 176 13.60 -14.38 -3.88
CA THR A 176 13.41 -14.06 -2.46
C THR A 176 12.04 -13.44 -2.22
N ARG A 177 11.64 -12.49 -3.06
CA ARG A 177 10.33 -11.83 -2.99
C ARG A 177 9.21 -12.82 -3.28
N ALA A 178 9.35 -13.68 -4.29
CA ALA A 178 8.38 -14.70 -4.65
C ALA A 178 8.12 -15.69 -3.48
N ARG A 179 9.15 -16.08 -2.75
CA ARG A 179 9.01 -16.93 -1.54
C ARG A 179 8.22 -16.22 -0.42
N ILE A 180 8.39 -14.92 -0.25
CA ILE A 180 7.61 -14.13 0.72
C ILE A 180 6.15 -14.07 0.27
N HIS A 181 5.90 -13.96 -1.03
CA HIS A 181 4.57 -13.89 -1.64
C HIS A 181 3.95 -15.27 -1.95
N ASP A 182 4.56 -16.35 -1.48
CA ASP A 182 3.98 -17.69 -1.55
C ASP A 182 2.60 -17.71 -0.86
N LEU A 183 1.60 -18.18 -1.60
CA LEU A 183 0.20 -18.13 -1.18
C LEU A 183 -0.15 -19.18 -0.11
N GLY A 184 0.68 -20.23 0.00
CA GLY A 184 0.35 -21.38 0.83
C GLY A 184 -0.93 -22.09 0.37
N PRO A 185 -1.47 -23.02 1.19
CA PRO A 185 -2.67 -23.79 0.83
C PRO A 185 -3.92 -22.90 0.74
N ALA A 186 -4.81 -23.20 -0.20
CA ALA A 186 -6.07 -22.46 -0.41
C ALA A 186 -6.97 -22.40 0.85
N SER A 187 -6.89 -23.42 1.72
CA SER A 187 -7.66 -23.47 2.97
C SER A 187 -7.32 -22.31 3.93
N THR A 188 -6.09 -21.78 3.90
CA THR A 188 -5.67 -20.65 4.74
C THR A 188 -6.23 -19.32 4.27
N GLN A 189 -6.74 -19.25 3.04
CA GLN A 189 -7.17 -18.01 2.41
C GLN A 189 -8.68 -17.74 2.59
N LYS A 190 -9.47 -18.76 3.01
CA LYS A 190 -10.93 -18.68 3.04
C LYS A 190 -11.47 -17.46 3.77
N ALA A 191 -11.06 -17.24 5.02
CA ALA A 191 -11.54 -16.11 5.82
C ALA A 191 -11.23 -14.75 5.19
N TYR A 192 -10.10 -14.63 4.50
CA TYR A 192 -9.70 -13.37 3.83
C TYR A 192 -10.45 -13.14 2.54
N ARG A 193 -10.79 -14.21 1.79
CA ARG A 193 -11.70 -14.12 0.66
C ARG A 193 -13.09 -13.64 1.09
N GLU A 194 -13.60 -14.15 2.21
CA GLU A 194 -14.89 -13.71 2.78
C GLU A 194 -14.86 -12.22 3.17
N ILE A 195 -13.80 -11.76 3.84
CA ILE A 195 -13.63 -10.33 4.18
C ILE A 195 -13.55 -9.47 2.92
N TYR A 196 -12.77 -9.91 1.92
CA TYR A 196 -12.62 -9.19 0.65
C TYR A 196 -13.96 -9.10 -0.10
N SER A 197 -14.67 -10.21 -0.25
CA SER A 197 -16.00 -10.27 -0.88
C SER A 197 -17.02 -9.39 -0.16
N LYS A 198 -17.00 -9.40 1.18
CA LYS A 198 -17.87 -8.53 2.00
C LYS A 198 -17.59 -7.05 1.76
N MET A 199 -16.32 -6.65 1.78
CA MET A 199 -15.90 -5.27 1.51
C MET A 199 -16.40 -4.79 0.14
N LEU A 200 -16.23 -5.60 -0.90
CA LEU A 200 -16.71 -5.29 -2.26
C LEU A 200 -18.26 -5.18 -2.30
N THR A 201 -18.95 -6.09 -1.63
CA THR A 201 -20.43 -6.07 -1.55
C THR A 201 -20.92 -4.82 -0.86
N ASP A 202 -20.27 -4.40 0.23
CA ASP A 202 -20.67 -3.20 0.98
C ASP A 202 -20.42 -1.92 0.16
N LEU A 203 -19.29 -1.82 -0.57
CA LEU A 203 -19.03 -0.73 -1.51
C LEU A 203 -20.06 -0.68 -2.65
N ASN A 204 -20.36 -1.82 -3.27
CA ASN A 204 -21.34 -1.90 -4.34
C ASN A 204 -22.74 -1.47 -3.86
N ARG A 205 -23.12 -1.88 -2.63
CA ARG A 205 -24.39 -1.48 -2.01
C ARG A 205 -24.46 0.01 -1.71
N LYS A 206 -23.32 0.67 -1.48
CA LYS A 206 -23.21 2.13 -1.34
C LYS A 206 -23.23 2.86 -2.69
N GLY A 207 -23.29 2.15 -3.82
CA GLY A 207 -23.37 2.70 -5.18
C GLY A 207 -22.01 3.01 -5.82
N ALA A 208 -20.91 2.49 -5.29
CA ALA A 208 -19.57 2.70 -5.85
C ALA A 208 -19.42 2.07 -7.24
N ASN A 209 -18.83 2.81 -8.18
CA ASN A 209 -18.26 2.27 -9.40
C ASN A 209 -16.88 1.70 -9.07
N ILE A 210 -16.79 0.37 -8.94
CA ILE A 210 -15.61 -0.32 -8.44
C ILE A 210 -14.73 -0.81 -9.59
N CYS A 211 -13.43 -0.53 -9.52
CA CYS A 211 -12.41 -1.14 -10.37
C CYS A 211 -11.43 -1.94 -9.51
N MET A 212 -11.39 -3.25 -9.72
CA MET A 212 -10.42 -4.15 -9.09
C MET A 212 -9.18 -4.22 -9.96
N VAL A 213 -7.98 -4.02 -9.38
CA VAL A 213 -6.75 -3.88 -10.17
C VAL A 213 -5.64 -4.78 -9.64
N THR A 214 -5.10 -5.62 -10.51
CA THR A 214 -3.79 -6.27 -10.31
C THR A 214 -2.70 -5.38 -10.89
N PHE A 215 -1.75 -4.99 -10.06
CA PHE A 215 -0.68 -4.06 -10.42
C PHE A 215 0.49 -4.76 -11.12
N PRO A 216 1.27 -4.01 -11.94
CA PRO A 216 2.40 -4.56 -12.67
C PRO A 216 3.52 -5.05 -11.74
N VAL A 217 4.12 -6.17 -12.13
CA VAL A 217 5.33 -6.71 -11.51
C VAL A 217 6.35 -7.09 -12.58
N SER A 218 7.65 -7.07 -12.24
CA SER A 218 8.71 -7.28 -13.23
C SER A 218 8.68 -8.70 -13.84
N PRO A 219 9.22 -8.88 -15.05
CA PRO A 219 9.36 -10.19 -15.69
C PRO A 219 10.10 -11.21 -14.82
N ASN A 220 11.15 -10.76 -14.11
CA ASN A 220 11.90 -11.61 -13.20
C ASN A 220 11.01 -12.15 -12.06
N PHE A 221 10.16 -11.28 -11.47
CA PHE A 221 9.24 -11.70 -10.43
C PHE A 221 8.15 -12.64 -10.98
N ARG A 222 7.55 -12.34 -12.14
CA ARG A 222 6.55 -13.23 -12.76
C ARG A 222 7.11 -14.62 -13.02
N THR A 223 8.35 -14.71 -13.50
CA THR A 223 9.03 -15.99 -13.70
C THR A 223 9.25 -16.72 -12.38
N ALA A 224 9.79 -16.03 -11.37
CA ALA A 224 10.09 -16.63 -10.07
C ALA A 224 8.82 -17.12 -9.36
N ILE A 225 7.75 -16.34 -9.32
CA ILE A 225 6.54 -16.69 -8.58
C ILE A 225 5.77 -17.85 -9.22
N ARG A 226 5.81 -17.99 -10.56
CA ARG A 226 5.22 -19.14 -11.27
C ARG A 226 5.89 -20.45 -10.90
N THR A 227 7.17 -20.44 -10.58
CA THR A 227 7.87 -21.68 -10.16
C THR A 227 7.49 -22.14 -8.76
N ILE A 228 6.86 -21.26 -7.95
CA ILE A 228 6.51 -21.53 -6.54
C ILE A 228 5.05 -21.98 -6.40
N ASN A 229 4.10 -21.25 -6.99
CA ASN A 229 2.67 -21.45 -6.72
C ASN A 229 1.75 -21.02 -7.87
N ASP A 230 2.04 -21.44 -9.10
CA ASP A 230 1.27 -21.05 -10.29
C ASP A 230 -0.23 -21.44 -10.22
N ALA A 231 -0.53 -22.62 -9.67
CA ALA A 231 -1.90 -23.11 -9.54
C ALA A 231 -2.72 -22.28 -8.56
N GLU A 232 -2.16 -21.98 -7.39
CA GLU A 232 -2.79 -21.16 -6.35
C GLU A 232 -3.04 -19.74 -6.85
N ARG A 233 -2.08 -19.17 -7.59
CA ARG A 233 -2.22 -17.82 -8.19
C ARG A 233 -3.35 -17.78 -9.22
N LYS A 234 -3.42 -18.76 -10.11
CA LYS A 234 -4.54 -18.89 -11.07
C LYS A 234 -5.88 -18.97 -10.34
N GLY A 235 -5.93 -19.70 -9.22
CA GLY A 235 -7.12 -19.77 -8.38
C GLY A 235 -7.50 -18.44 -7.74
N ILE A 236 -6.54 -17.57 -7.42
CA ILE A 236 -6.82 -16.22 -6.91
C ILE A 236 -7.26 -15.28 -8.05
N PHE A 237 -6.64 -15.33 -9.21
CA PHE A 237 -7.10 -14.54 -10.36
C PHE A 237 -8.53 -14.91 -10.75
N ALA A 238 -8.86 -16.21 -10.82
CA ALA A 238 -10.22 -16.66 -11.05
C ALA A 238 -11.21 -16.16 -9.97
N PHE A 239 -10.77 -16.10 -8.72
CA PHE A 239 -11.57 -15.52 -7.64
C PHE A 239 -11.83 -14.02 -7.87
N PHE A 240 -10.84 -13.23 -8.30
CA PHE A 240 -11.05 -11.81 -8.61
C PHE A 240 -12.02 -11.61 -9.78
N GLU A 241 -11.89 -12.41 -10.84
CA GLU A 241 -12.81 -12.40 -11.98
C GLU A 241 -14.25 -12.72 -11.56
N GLN A 242 -14.44 -13.75 -10.71
CA GLN A 242 -15.74 -14.11 -10.17
C GLN A 242 -16.35 -13.02 -9.29
N GLU A 243 -15.53 -12.40 -8.43
CA GLU A 243 -16.00 -11.29 -7.58
C GLU A 243 -16.40 -10.07 -8.42
N ALA A 244 -15.60 -9.71 -9.41
CA ALA A 244 -15.93 -8.62 -10.32
C ALA A 244 -17.25 -8.86 -11.06
N GLN A 245 -17.45 -10.07 -11.61
CA GLN A 245 -18.72 -10.45 -12.24
C GLN A 245 -19.90 -10.41 -11.27
N ARG A 246 -19.72 -10.90 -10.04
CA ARG A 246 -20.77 -10.97 -9.01
C ARG A 246 -21.33 -9.62 -8.62
N ILE A 247 -20.50 -8.57 -8.62
CA ILE A 247 -20.88 -7.21 -8.23
C ILE A 247 -20.95 -6.25 -9.43
N GLU A 248 -20.86 -6.76 -10.66
CA GLU A 248 -20.82 -5.95 -11.90
C GLU A 248 -19.71 -4.90 -11.93
N ALA A 249 -18.57 -5.20 -11.27
CA ALA A 249 -17.40 -4.35 -11.25
C ALA A 249 -16.44 -4.66 -12.40
N ARG A 250 -15.54 -3.73 -12.70
CA ARG A 250 -14.46 -3.96 -13.64
C ARG A 250 -13.27 -4.63 -12.95
N TYR A 251 -12.66 -5.63 -13.60
CA TYR A 251 -11.39 -6.18 -13.20
C TYR A 251 -10.34 -5.93 -14.27
N VAL A 252 -9.25 -5.29 -13.89
CA VAL A 252 -8.12 -4.93 -14.74
C VAL A 252 -6.88 -5.69 -14.26
N ASN A 253 -6.40 -6.62 -15.06
CA ASN A 253 -5.18 -7.37 -14.73
C ASN A 253 -3.99 -6.80 -15.52
N TRP A 254 -3.21 -5.99 -14.85
CA TRP A 254 -1.99 -5.37 -15.39
C TRP A 254 -0.70 -6.06 -14.96
N GLU A 255 -0.75 -7.25 -14.41
CA GLU A 255 0.45 -7.97 -13.94
C GLU A 255 1.60 -7.93 -14.96
N ALA A 256 1.28 -7.99 -16.25
CA ALA A 256 2.24 -8.05 -17.35
C ALA A 256 2.10 -6.90 -18.38
N ILE A 257 1.60 -5.72 -17.96
CA ILE A 257 1.41 -4.58 -18.86
C ILE A 257 2.72 -4.10 -19.49
N THR A 258 3.85 -4.33 -18.84
CA THR A 258 5.17 -3.98 -19.33
C THR A 258 6.22 -5.05 -18.99
N ASP A 259 7.17 -5.25 -19.91
CA ASP A 259 8.37 -6.05 -19.73
C ASP A 259 9.64 -5.20 -19.55
N ASP A 260 9.52 -3.88 -19.69
CA ASP A 260 10.64 -2.97 -19.53
C ASP A 260 11.01 -2.84 -18.04
N LEU A 261 12.18 -3.37 -17.69
CA LEU A 261 12.71 -3.35 -16.33
C LEU A 261 12.97 -1.94 -15.80
N SER A 262 13.17 -0.95 -16.68
CA SER A 262 13.36 0.45 -16.27
C SER A 262 12.11 1.07 -15.64
N ASN A 263 10.93 0.46 -15.81
CA ASN A 263 9.69 0.87 -15.17
C ASN A 263 9.60 0.42 -13.69
N PHE A 264 10.50 -0.42 -13.23
CA PHE A 264 10.42 -0.99 -11.90
C PHE A 264 11.53 -0.44 -10.99
N ARG A 265 11.14 -0.07 -9.77
CA ARG A 265 12.06 0.27 -8.69
C ARG A 265 12.81 -0.97 -8.20
N ASP A 266 12.08 -2.04 -7.98
CA ASP A 266 12.51 -3.34 -7.51
C ASP A 266 11.74 -4.44 -8.25
N THR A 267 11.70 -5.67 -7.77
CA THR A 267 11.13 -6.79 -8.52
C THR A 267 9.61 -6.78 -8.64
N ASP A 268 8.90 -6.11 -7.74
CA ASP A 268 7.44 -6.14 -7.65
C ASP A 268 6.77 -4.76 -7.51
N HIS A 269 7.54 -3.66 -7.55
CA HIS A 269 6.97 -2.32 -7.50
C HIS A 269 7.39 -1.47 -8.70
N LEU A 270 6.45 -0.72 -9.26
CA LEU A 270 6.76 0.35 -10.20
C LEU A 270 7.61 1.43 -9.52
N ASN A 271 8.44 2.12 -10.31
CA ASN A 271 9.06 3.36 -9.87
C ASN A 271 8.12 4.55 -10.09
N GLY A 272 8.50 5.72 -9.55
CA GLY A 272 7.62 6.89 -9.56
C GLY A 272 7.31 7.42 -10.96
N ASP A 273 8.21 7.26 -11.93
CA ASP A 273 7.98 7.74 -13.30
C ASP A 273 7.05 6.80 -14.06
N ALA A 274 7.21 5.50 -13.91
CA ALA A 274 6.27 4.50 -14.44
C ALA A 274 4.87 4.66 -13.83
N ALA A 275 4.77 4.87 -12.51
CA ALA A 275 3.49 5.14 -11.85
C ALA A 275 2.77 6.35 -12.46
N LYS A 276 3.47 7.47 -12.69
CA LYS A 276 2.91 8.65 -13.37
C LYS A 276 2.47 8.35 -14.80
N HIS A 277 3.26 7.54 -15.51
CA HIS A 277 2.96 7.18 -16.90
C HIS A 277 1.72 6.31 -17.04
N PHE A 278 1.61 5.28 -16.20
CA PHE A 278 0.53 4.29 -16.30
C PHE A 278 -0.78 4.72 -15.64
N SER A 279 -0.76 5.59 -14.65
CA SER A 279 -1.97 5.97 -13.89
C SER A 279 -3.10 6.55 -14.74
N PRO A 280 -2.87 7.47 -15.70
CA PRO A 280 -3.94 7.97 -16.56
C PRO A 280 -4.59 6.88 -17.42
N GLN A 281 -3.80 5.91 -17.90
CA GLN A 281 -4.30 4.78 -18.68
C GLN A 281 -5.18 3.88 -17.80
N LEU A 282 -4.74 3.62 -16.55
CA LEU A 282 -5.51 2.84 -15.60
C LEU A 282 -6.88 3.47 -15.29
N VAL A 283 -6.90 4.78 -15.04
CA VAL A 283 -8.16 5.51 -14.78
C VAL A 283 -9.10 5.41 -15.98
N THR A 284 -8.58 5.56 -17.20
CA THR A 284 -9.38 5.40 -18.42
C THR A 284 -9.91 3.98 -18.59
N GLU A 285 -9.08 2.97 -18.34
CA GLU A 285 -9.51 1.56 -18.42
C GLU A 285 -10.51 1.20 -17.35
N CYS A 286 -10.38 1.77 -16.15
CA CYS A 286 -11.30 1.54 -15.04
C CYS A 286 -12.67 2.20 -15.23
N PHE A 287 -12.70 3.45 -15.72
CA PHE A 287 -13.89 4.33 -15.60
C PHE A 287 -14.25 5.05 -16.89
N GLY A 288 -13.51 4.82 -17.98
CA GLY A 288 -13.72 5.43 -19.30
C GLY A 288 -14.78 4.77 -20.16
#